data_adad63f1fb2258f8c7d9b2e10aa7148d
#
_entry.id   adad63f1fb2258f8c7d9b2e10aa7148d
#
_cell.length_a   1.000
_cell.length_b   1.000
_cell.length_c   1.000
_cell.angle_alpha   90.00
_cell.angle_beta   90.00
_cell.angle_gamma   90.00
#
_symmetry.space_group_name_H-M   'P 1'
#
loop_
_entity.id
_entity.type
_entity.pdbx_description
1 polymer ?
#
loop_
_entity_poly.entity_id
_entity_poly.type
_entity_poly.pdbx_seq_one_letter_code
_entity_poly.pdbx_strand_id
1 'polypeptide(L)'
;MDLKGLPQTVQNFIEETIQNRENGKFPDNETCQKVMEYAADTGSQKLAGLGLYYLAEYYWQNDQYENTLQCLTESIGYLKNEQMYELLARTYNMMGAVSDRKNNRMVALSSYYNCLQYAEKYHFYYIQGMAESNIAYTLVRMRLRQEAIQHYRTAIDSYSKSEKTYQLNYNRINCMIECGCCHMYMGEMEEALRLWNQIEQIIREAPESYYSKITLEMYRISCELLQGHEEEALKLAADLLEQLSDRDVFRTVN
;
A
#
# COMPACT_ATOMS: atom_id res chain seq x y z
N MET A 1 9.05 18.48 4.26
CA MET A 1 9.37 18.70 5.71
C MET A 1 10.15 20.01 5.81
N ASP A 2 9.84 20.90 6.79
CA ASP A 2 10.64 22.12 7.01
C ASP A 2 11.89 21.76 7.84
N LEU A 3 13.08 21.90 7.22
CA LEU A 3 14.39 21.60 7.80
C LEU A 3 15.15 22.87 8.22
N LYS A 4 14.48 24.03 8.19
CA LYS A 4 15.08 25.31 8.58
C LYS A 4 15.65 25.26 10.01
N GLY A 5 16.84 25.80 10.18
CA GLY A 5 17.54 25.80 11.47
C GLY A 5 18.50 24.62 11.71
N LEU A 6 18.46 23.59 10.87
CA LEU A 6 19.45 22.52 10.90
C LEU A 6 20.71 22.88 10.11
N PRO A 7 21.89 22.31 10.42
CA PRO A 7 23.10 22.47 9.62
C PRO A 7 22.86 22.04 8.17
N GLN A 8 23.47 22.73 7.20
CA GLN A 8 23.24 22.46 5.77
C GLN A 8 23.58 21.03 5.36
N THR A 9 24.59 20.43 5.97
CA THR A 9 24.99 19.03 5.74
C THR A 9 23.88 18.05 6.17
N VAL A 10 23.20 18.35 7.27
CA VAL A 10 22.06 17.56 7.76
C VAL A 10 20.86 17.74 6.82
N GLN A 11 20.55 18.98 6.42
CA GLN A 11 19.46 19.25 5.48
C GLN A 11 19.64 18.45 4.19
N ASN A 12 20.81 18.54 3.55
CA ASN A 12 21.13 17.83 2.30
C ASN A 12 20.97 16.32 2.45
N PHE A 13 21.47 15.74 3.56
CA PHE A 13 21.35 14.29 3.79
C PHE A 13 19.89 13.85 3.98
N ILE A 14 19.11 14.62 4.72
CA ILE A 14 17.69 14.31 4.95
C ILE A 14 16.88 14.47 3.66
N GLU A 15 17.12 15.53 2.87
CA GLU A 15 16.49 15.74 1.56
C GLU A 15 16.78 14.58 0.60
N GLU A 16 18.04 14.16 0.51
CA GLU A 16 18.43 12.99 -0.29
C GLU A 16 17.74 11.71 0.18
N THR A 17 17.67 11.50 1.50
CA THR A 17 17.00 10.31 2.08
C THR A 17 15.52 10.31 1.75
N ILE A 18 14.84 11.45 1.87
CA ILE A 18 13.41 11.60 1.50
C ILE A 18 13.24 11.33 0.00
N GLN A 19 14.07 11.92 -0.85
CA GLN A 19 14.02 11.72 -2.31
C GLN A 19 14.24 10.25 -2.70
N ASN A 20 15.20 9.58 -2.07
CA ASN A 20 15.43 8.15 -2.28
C ASN A 20 14.20 7.34 -1.89
N ARG A 21 13.55 7.69 -0.76
CA ARG A 21 12.33 7.01 -0.31
C ARG A 21 11.15 7.22 -1.26
N GLU A 22 10.98 8.42 -1.81
CA GLU A 22 9.98 8.73 -2.83
C GLU A 22 10.20 7.94 -4.12
N ASN A 23 11.47 7.67 -4.47
CA ASN A 23 11.87 6.83 -5.59
C ASN A 23 11.79 5.32 -5.28
N GLY A 24 11.18 4.91 -4.16
CA GLY A 24 10.98 3.52 -3.77
C GLY A 24 12.19 2.86 -3.12
N LYS A 25 13.26 3.60 -2.83
CA LYS A 25 14.44 3.09 -2.12
C LYS A 25 14.23 3.26 -0.62
N PHE A 26 14.05 2.15 0.08
CA PHE A 26 13.94 2.18 1.53
C PHE A 26 15.29 2.47 2.19
N PRO A 27 15.31 3.25 3.30
CA PRO A 27 16.53 3.49 4.06
C PRO A 27 17.08 2.18 4.63
N ASP A 28 18.39 1.99 4.50
CA ASP A 28 19.09 0.92 5.18
C ASP A 28 19.37 1.27 6.64
N ASN A 29 19.94 0.31 7.39
CA ASN A 29 20.20 0.51 8.82
C ASN A 29 21.18 1.66 9.08
N GLU A 30 22.21 1.81 8.23
CA GLU A 30 23.20 2.88 8.37
C GLU A 30 22.56 4.27 8.18
N THR A 31 21.72 4.41 7.16
CA THR A 31 20.94 5.64 6.92
C THR A 31 20.03 5.96 8.09
N CYS A 32 19.31 4.95 8.63
CA CYS A 32 18.44 5.14 9.79
C CYS A 32 19.21 5.60 11.02
N GLN A 33 20.34 4.95 11.32
CA GLN A 33 21.20 5.34 12.44
C GLN A 33 21.72 6.76 12.31
N LYS A 34 22.15 7.15 11.11
CA LYS A 34 22.63 8.50 10.85
C LYS A 34 21.56 9.58 11.03
N VAL A 35 20.31 9.30 10.65
CA VAL A 35 19.19 10.21 10.96
C VAL A 35 19.00 10.36 12.48
N MET A 36 19.11 9.25 13.24
CA MET A 36 19.00 9.28 14.69
C MET A 36 20.16 10.00 15.37
N GLU A 37 21.40 9.84 14.87
CA GLU A 37 22.56 10.62 15.32
C GLU A 37 22.34 12.12 15.10
N TYR A 38 21.92 12.52 13.91
CA TYR A 38 21.58 13.93 13.66
C TYR A 38 20.44 14.45 14.54
N ALA A 39 19.47 13.61 14.85
CA ALA A 39 18.39 13.97 15.79
C ALA A 39 18.97 14.26 17.21
N ALA A 40 19.88 13.42 17.68
CA ALA A 40 20.54 13.59 18.98
C ALA A 40 21.44 14.83 19.01
N ASP A 41 22.29 15.02 18.00
CA ASP A 41 23.25 16.13 17.90
C ASP A 41 22.57 17.49 17.82
N THR A 42 21.44 17.56 17.13
CA THR A 42 20.68 18.81 16.92
C THR A 42 19.57 19.05 17.94
N GLY A 43 19.20 18.03 18.74
CA GLY A 43 18.03 18.04 19.61
C GLY A 43 16.70 18.11 18.83
N SER A 44 16.69 17.77 17.53
CA SER A 44 15.53 17.89 16.67
C SER A 44 14.52 16.78 16.86
N GLN A 45 13.39 17.09 17.48
CA GLN A 45 12.27 16.14 17.63
C GLN A 45 11.69 15.68 16.29
N LYS A 46 11.73 16.53 15.25
CA LYS A 46 11.32 16.17 13.89
C LYS A 46 12.17 15.04 13.33
N LEU A 47 13.52 15.16 13.49
CA LEU A 47 14.43 14.11 13.02
C LEU A 47 14.30 12.84 13.86
N ALA A 48 14.06 12.93 15.17
CA ALA A 48 13.81 11.77 16.00
C ALA A 48 12.56 11.01 15.53
N GLY A 49 11.46 11.70 15.27
CA GLY A 49 10.24 11.09 14.73
C GLY A 49 10.43 10.45 13.35
N LEU A 50 11.16 11.14 12.46
CA LEU A 50 11.48 10.64 11.11
C LEU A 50 12.40 9.41 11.18
N GLY A 51 13.46 9.47 11.97
CA GLY A 51 14.43 8.38 12.13
C GLY A 51 13.79 7.12 12.70
N LEU A 52 12.94 7.25 13.70
CA LEU A 52 12.17 6.14 14.25
C LEU A 52 11.21 5.53 13.19
N TYR A 53 10.57 6.36 12.38
CA TYR A 53 9.72 5.87 11.29
C TYR A 53 10.54 5.09 10.24
N TYR A 54 11.71 5.61 9.82
CA TYR A 54 12.59 4.93 8.86
C TYR A 54 13.16 3.63 9.44
N LEU A 55 13.51 3.63 10.72
CA LEU A 55 13.97 2.41 11.41
C LEU A 55 12.84 1.37 11.48
N ALA A 56 11.60 1.81 11.66
CA ALA A 56 10.44 0.92 11.58
C ALA A 56 10.26 0.34 10.17
N GLU A 57 10.43 1.14 9.09
CA GLU A 57 10.41 0.62 7.71
C GLU A 57 11.52 -0.41 7.49
N TYR A 58 12.72 -0.16 7.98
CA TYR A 58 13.84 -1.12 7.91
C TYR A 58 13.51 -2.43 8.64
N TYR A 59 13.01 -2.37 9.87
CA TYR A 59 12.61 -3.57 10.63
C TYR A 59 11.45 -4.32 9.98
N TRP A 60 10.49 -3.61 9.40
CA TRP A 60 9.38 -4.20 8.65
C TRP A 60 9.85 -5.04 7.47
N GLN A 61 10.80 -4.54 6.70
CA GLN A 61 11.37 -5.26 5.55
C GLN A 61 12.16 -6.51 5.96
N ASN A 62 12.66 -6.54 7.18
CA ASN A 62 13.37 -7.69 7.75
C ASN A 62 12.49 -8.58 8.64
N ASP A 63 11.16 -8.47 8.52
CA ASP A 63 10.16 -9.24 9.27
C ASP A 63 10.29 -9.13 10.81
N GLN A 64 10.92 -8.07 11.31
CA GLN A 64 11.13 -7.80 12.73
C GLN A 64 9.95 -7.01 13.31
N TYR A 65 8.78 -7.63 13.39
CA TYR A 65 7.51 -6.97 13.69
C TYR A 65 7.45 -6.32 15.07
N GLU A 66 8.09 -6.89 16.11
CA GLU A 66 8.16 -6.31 17.45
C GLU A 66 8.93 -5.01 17.44
N ASN A 67 10.12 -5.00 16.82
CA ASN A 67 10.96 -3.81 16.69
C ASN A 67 10.24 -2.73 15.86
N THR A 68 9.56 -3.15 14.78
CA THR A 68 8.72 -2.24 13.98
C THR A 68 7.69 -1.54 14.85
N LEU A 69 6.88 -2.28 15.62
CA LEU A 69 5.84 -1.71 16.48
C LEU A 69 6.41 -0.79 17.55
N GLN A 70 7.54 -1.16 18.14
CA GLN A 70 8.22 -0.31 19.12
C GLN A 70 8.61 1.04 18.53
N CYS A 71 9.34 1.04 17.41
CA CYS A 71 9.75 2.27 16.73
C CYS A 71 8.56 3.13 16.31
N LEU A 72 7.49 2.52 15.75
CA LEU A 72 6.28 3.25 15.37
C LEU A 72 5.59 3.87 16.57
N THR A 73 5.50 3.15 17.69
CA THR A 73 4.88 3.65 18.92
C THR A 73 5.64 4.84 19.48
N GLU A 74 6.97 4.76 19.53
CA GLU A 74 7.83 5.85 19.99
C GLU A 74 7.76 7.07 19.06
N SER A 75 7.68 6.86 17.73
CA SER A 75 7.62 7.95 16.75
C SER A 75 6.37 8.82 16.87
N ILE A 76 5.22 8.24 17.27
CA ILE A 76 3.92 8.93 17.35
C ILE A 76 3.99 10.20 18.21
N GLY A 77 4.67 10.14 19.36
CA GLY A 77 4.82 11.30 20.26
C GLY A 77 5.50 12.46 19.57
N TYR A 78 6.63 12.20 18.93
CA TYR A 78 7.40 13.21 18.19
C TYR A 78 6.60 13.76 17.00
N LEU A 79 5.99 12.88 16.19
CA LEU A 79 5.23 13.27 15.00
C LEU A 79 4.00 14.12 15.32
N LYS A 80 3.32 13.85 16.45
CA LYS A 80 2.20 14.67 16.95
C LYS A 80 2.66 16.04 17.39
N ASN A 81 3.71 16.12 18.22
CA ASN A 81 4.25 17.37 18.76
C ASN A 81 4.74 18.29 17.62
N GLU A 82 5.37 17.73 16.63
CA GLU A 82 5.92 18.45 15.48
C GLU A 82 4.92 18.63 14.33
N GLN A 83 3.67 18.22 14.51
CA GLN A 83 2.58 18.33 13.52
C GLN A 83 2.89 17.68 12.17
N MET A 84 3.69 16.60 12.16
CA MET A 84 4.04 15.83 10.96
C MET A 84 2.92 14.86 10.59
N TYR A 85 1.75 15.40 10.29
CA TYR A 85 0.51 14.62 10.20
C TYR A 85 0.48 13.61 9.05
N GLU A 86 1.18 13.88 7.95
CA GLU A 86 1.29 12.92 6.86
C GLU A 86 2.07 11.68 7.31
N LEU A 87 3.23 11.90 7.93
CA LEU A 87 4.06 10.79 8.44
C LEU A 87 3.36 10.06 9.58
N LEU A 88 2.62 10.77 10.42
CA LEU A 88 1.79 10.18 11.47
C LEU A 88 0.69 9.28 10.90
N ALA A 89 0.02 9.69 9.83
CA ALA A 89 -0.96 8.85 9.14
C ALA A 89 -0.29 7.57 8.57
N ARG A 90 0.87 7.70 7.92
CA ARG A 90 1.67 6.57 7.44
C ARG A 90 2.10 5.63 8.58
N THR A 91 2.47 6.20 9.74
CA THR A 91 2.82 5.44 10.95
C THR A 91 1.66 4.57 11.41
N TYR A 92 0.46 5.13 11.51
CA TYR A 92 -0.73 4.35 11.87
C TYR A 92 -1.08 3.30 10.82
N ASN A 93 -0.94 3.61 9.54
CA ASN A 93 -1.17 2.61 8.47
C ASN A 93 -0.20 1.43 8.60
N MET A 94 1.08 1.68 8.86
CA MET A 94 2.07 0.62 9.06
C MET A 94 1.81 -0.18 10.33
N MET A 95 1.41 0.45 11.44
CA MET A 95 0.99 -0.27 12.67
C MET A 95 -0.16 -1.23 12.38
N GLY A 96 -1.12 -0.79 11.57
CA GLY A 96 -2.21 -1.64 11.11
C GLY A 96 -1.70 -2.85 10.31
N ALA A 97 -0.81 -2.62 9.35
CA ALA A 97 -0.26 -3.68 8.51
C ALA A 97 0.53 -4.72 9.34
N VAL A 98 1.36 -4.28 10.29
CA VAL A 98 2.07 -5.18 11.21
C VAL A 98 1.10 -6.00 12.06
N SER A 99 0.06 -5.34 12.60
CA SER A 99 -0.95 -6.00 13.43
C SER A 99 -1.74 -7.05 12.64
N ASP A 100 -2.05 -6.78 11.39
CA ASP A 100 -2.74 -7.72 10.51
C ASP A 100 -1.84 -8.92 10.15
N ARG A 101 -0.55 -8.71 9.89
CA ARG A 101 0.45 -9.79 9.73
C ARG A 101 0.52 -10.69 10.97
N LYS A 102 0.42 -10.12 12.16
CA LYS A 102 0.35 -10.85 13.44
C LYS A 102 -1.03 -11.45 13.71
N ASN A 103 -1.96 -11.37 12.75
CA ASN A 103 -3.34 -11.86 12.85
C ASN A 103 -4.19 -11.16 13.94
N ASN A 104 -3.79 -9.97 14.36
CA ASN A 104 -4.53 -9.15 15.31
C ASN A 104 -5.41 -8.12 14.58
N ARG A 105 -6.48 -8.62 13.94
CA ARG A 105 -7.33 -7.84 13.04
C ARG A 105 -8.02 -6.65 13.71
N MET A 106 -8.41 -6.75 14.98
CA MET A 106 -9.07 -5.65 15.69
C MET A 106 -8.12 -4.48 15.91
N VAL A 107 -6.86 -4.76 16.28
CA VAL A 107 -5.82 -3.73 16.45
C VAL A 107 -5.44 -3.15 15.08
N ALA A 108 -5.39 -3.99 14.04
CA ALA A 108 -5.15 -3.53 12.68
C ALA A 108 -6.22 -2.51 12.24
N LEU A 109 -7.51 -2.85 12.35
CA LEU A 109 -8.61 -1.95 12.01
C LEU A 109 -8.55 -0.65 12.81
N SER A 110 -8.33 -0.71 14.13
CA SER A 110 -8.18 0.48 14.97
C SER A 110 -7.05 1.40 14.48
N SER A 111 -5.92 0.81 14.10
CA SER A 111 -4.77 1.57 13.57
C SER A 111 -5.08 2.22 12.22
N TYR A 112 -5.73 1.48 11.31
CA TYR A 112 -6.15 2.04 10.02
C TYR A 112 -7.18 3.16 10.16
N TYR A 113 -8.13 3.06 11.09
CA TYR A 113 -9.06 4.16 11.36
C TYR A 113 -8.35 5.39 11.95
N ASN A 114 -7.33 5.21 12.80
CA ASN A 114 -6.49 6.32 13.24
C ASN A 114 -5.74 6.98 12.05
N CYS A 115 -5.27 6.18 11.09
CA CYS A 115 -4.70 6.69 9.85
C CYS A 115 -5.72 7.54 9.09
N LEU A 116 -6.95 7.03 8.89
CA LEU A 116 -8.03 7.73 8.17
C LEU A 116 -8.36 9.08 8.78
N GLN A 117 -8.42 9.20 10.13
CA GLN A 117 -8.69 10.48 10.79
C GLN A 117 -7.75 11.59 10.35
N TYR A 118 -6.46 11.28 10.18
CA TYR A 118 -5.47 12.26 9.69
C TYR A 118 -5.53 12.42 8.18
N ALA A 119 -5.65 11.33 7.43
CA ALA A 119 -5.66 11.36 5.98
C ALA A 119 -6.86 12.14 5.43
N GLU A 120 -8.05 11.97 5.99
CA GLU A 120 -9.26 12.71 5.63
C GLU A 120 -9.15 14.18 6.04
N LYS A 121 -8.75 14.46 7.28
CA LYS A 121 -8.66 15.83 7.81
C LYS A 121 -7.70 16.71 7.01
N TYR A 122 -6.61 16.13 6.49
CA TYR A 122 -5.56 16.86 5.78
C TYR A 122 -5.52 16.55 4.26
N HIS A 123 -6.52 15.82 3.74
CA HIS A 123 -6.69 15.49 2.32
C HIS A 123 -5.50 14.72 1.72
N PHE A 124 -4.89 13.80 2.49
CA PHE A 124 -3.84 12.91 2.01
C PHE A 124 -4.46 11.73 1.24
N TYR A 125 -4.99 12.00 0.04
CA TYR A 125 -5.80 11.05 -0.72
C TYR A 125 -5.10 9.71 -0.99
N TYR A 126 -3.79 9.72 -1.26
CA TYR A 126 -3.04 8.47 -1.43
C TYR A 126 -3.03 7.61 -0.17
N ILE A 127 -2.77 8.22 0.99
CA ILE A 127 -2.74 7.54 2.29
C ILE A 127 -4.15 7.09 2.69
N GLN A 128 -5.16 7.88 2.38
CA GLN A 128 -6.57 7.50 2.57
C GLN A 128 -6.88 6.23 1.76
N GLY A 129 -6.52 6.19 0.46
CA GLY A 129 -6.69 5.02 -0.37
C GLY A 129 -5.97 3.78 0.17
N MET A 130 -4.75 3.95 0.69
CA MET A 130 -4.00 2.85 1.34
C MET A 130 -4.73 2.31 2.58
N ALA A 131 -5.18 3.17 3.46
CA ALA A 131 -5.85 2.76 4.69
C ALA A 131 -7.20 2.08 4.39
N GLU A 132 -7.99 2.64 3.49
CA GLU A 132 -9.27 2.07 3.05
C GLU A 132 -9.08 0.68 2.41
N SER A 133 -8.06 0.51 1.56
CA SER A 133 -7.78 -0.80 0.95
C SER A 133 -7.33 -1.83 1.99
N ASN A 134 -6.55 -1.43 2.98
CA ASN A 134 -6.11 -2.31 4.06
C ASN A 134 -7.27 -2.70 4.99
N ILE A 135 -8.18 -1.78 5.30
CA ILE A 135 -9.42 -2.09 6.02
C ILE A 135 -10.23 -3.11 5.25
N ALA A 136 -10.47 -2.88 3.95
CA ALA A 136 -11.21 -3.78 3.10
C ALA A 136 -10.60 -5.18 3.08
N TYR A 137 -9.27 -5.28 2.88
CA TYR A 137 -8.55 -6.55 2.91
C TYR A 137 -8.72 -7.28 4.25
N THR A 138 -8.61 -6.56 5.37
CA THR A 138 -8.82 -7.12 6.71
C THR A 138 -10.25 -7.64 6.88
N LEU A 139 -11.25 -6.89 6.39
CA LEU A 139 -12.67 -7.28 6.42
C LEU A 139 -12.95 -8.53 5.57
N VAL A 140 -12.32 -8.65 4.39
CA VAL A 140 -12.40 -9.88 3.57
C VAL A 140 -11.92 -11.09 4.36
N ARG A 141 -10.80 -10.97 5.06
CA ARG A 141 -10.26 -12.04 5.92
C ARG A 141 -11.17 -12.36 7.13
N MET A 142 -12.02 -11.41 7.52
CA MET A 142 -13.08 -11.59 8.51
C MET A 142 -14.39 -12.11 7.89
N ARG A 143 -14.44 -12.35 6.58
CA ARG A 143 -15.62 -12.76 5.79
C ARG A 143 -16.72 -11.70 5.69
N LEU A 144 -16.41 -10.45 5.98
CA LEU A 144 -17.30 -9.28 5.91
C LEU A 144 -17.17 -8.62 4.52
N ARG A 145 -17.55 -9.36 3.45
CA ARG A 145 -17.32 -8.95 2.07
C ARG A 145 -18.14 -7.73 1.65
N GLN A 146 -19.37 -7.63 2.16
CA GLN A 146 -20.25 -6.50 1.83
C GLN A 146 -19.67 -5.17 2.33
N GLU A 147 -19.14 -5.18 3.55
CA GLU A 147 -18.48 -4.03 4.16
C GLU A 147 -17.15 -3.74 3.43
N ALA A 148 -16.39 -4.77 3.09
CA ALA A 148 -15.14 -4.63 2.35
C ALA A 148 -15.32 -3.94 1.00
N ILE A 149 -16.39 -4.25 0.26
CA ILE A 149 -16.72 -3.61 -1.02
C ILE A 149 -16.83 -2.08 -0.86
N GLN A 150 -17.45 -1.61 0.21
CA GLN A 150 -17.60 -0.16 0.45
C GLN A 150 -16.23 0.50 0.63
N HIS A 151 -15.36 -0.10 1.44
CA HIS A 151 -14.00 0.39 1.66
C HIS A 151 -13.15 0.33 0.39
N TYR A 152 -13.23 -0.74 -0.41
CA TYR A 152 -12.55 -0.77 -1.71
C TYR A 152 -13.02 0.34 -2.66
N ARG A 153 -14.32 0.61 -2.73
CA ARG A 153 -14.86 1.72 -3.54
C ARG A 153 -14.31 3.07 -3.09
N THR A 154 -14.27 3.30 -1.78
CA THR A 154 -13.68 4.53 -1.21
C THR A 154 -12.17 4.62 -1.52
N ALA A 155 -11.44 3.50 -1.44
CA ALA A 155 -10.03 3.45 -1.82
C ALA A 155 -9.80 3.83 -3.29
N ILE A 156 -10.59 3.25 -4.20
CA ILE A 156 -10.53 3.54 -5.64
C ILE A 156 -10.79 5.02 -5.92
N ASP A 157 -11.80 5.61 -5.27
CA ASP A 157 -12.12 7.05 -5.40
C ASP A 157 -10.98 7.92 -4.85
N SER A 158 -10.44 7.57 -3.68
CA SER A 158 -9.32 8.30 -3.06
C SER A 158 -8.07 8.27 -3.93
N TYR A 159 -7.72 7.11 -4.49
CA TYR A 159 -6.62 7.00 -5.44
C TYR A 159 -6.86 7.83 -6.71
N SER A 160 -8.10 7.95 -7.18
CA SER A 160 -8.42 8.75 -8.38
C SER A 160 -8.22 10.26 -8.18
N LYS A 161 -8.22 10.73 -6.94
CA LYS A 161 -7.98 12.14 -6.55
C LYS A 161 -6.50 12.47 -6.32
N SER A 162 -5.64 11.46 -6.31
CA SER A 162 -4.20 11.63 -6.13
C SER A 162 -3.49 11.94 -7.44
N GLU A 163 -2.27 12.47 -7.38
CA GLU A 163 -1.44 12.66 -8.57
C GLU A 163 -1.14 11.31 -9.23
N LYS A 164 -1.24 11.27 -10.57
CA LYS A 164 -1.07 10.03 -11.33
C LYS A 164 0.40 9.59 -11.32
N THR A 165 0.67 8.49 -10.62
CA THR A 165 1.96 7.79 -10.64
C THR A 165 1.73 6.32 -11.04
N TYR A 166 2.80 5.62 -11.43
CA TYR A 166 2.75 4.18 -11.69
C TYR A 166 2.23 3.40 -10.46
N GLN A 167 2.77 3.68 -9.28
CA GLN A 167 2.37 3.03 -8.04
C GLN A 167 0.91 3.27 -7.69
N LEU A 168 0.40 4.45 -7.99
CA LEU A 168 -1.01 4.79 -7.79
C LEU A 168 -1.93 3.94 -8.67
N ASN A 169 -1.62 3.82 -9.97
CA ASN A 169 -2.40 3.00 -10.90
C ASN A 169 -2.39 1.53 -10.47
N TYR A 170 -1.24 1.01 -10.04
CA TYR A 170 -1.10 -0.34 -9.51
C TYR A 170 -2.01 -0.58 -8.30
N ASN A 171 -1.96 0.30 -7.29
CA ASN A 171 -2.79 0.17 -6.09
C ASN A 171 -4.29 0.28 -6.40
N ARG A 172 -4.66 1.19 -7.30
CA ARG A 172 -6.05 1.36 -7.74
C ARG A 172 -6.56 0.11 -8.45
N ILE A 173 -5.80 -0.46 -9.38
CA ILE A 173 -6.13 -1.68 -10.10
C ILE A 173 -6.29 -2.84 -9.11
N ASN A 174 -5.37 -3.01 -8.17
CA ASN A 174 -5.48 -4.06 -7.15
C ASN A 174 -6.76 -3.93 -6.32
N CYS A 175 -7.13 -2.72 -5.89
CA CYS A 175 -8.41 -2.51 -5.20
C CYS A 175 -9.61 -2.88 -6.06
N MET A 176 -9.57 -2.59 -7.37
CA MET A 176 -10.66 -2.95 -8.28
C MET A 176 -10.76 -4.47 -8.46
N ILE A 177 -9.62 -5.18 -8.57
CA ILE A 177 -9.56 -6.64 -8.64
C ILE A 177 -10.15 -7.26 -7.38
N GLU A 178 -9.69 -6.84 -6.20
CA GLU A 178 -10.15 -7.39 -4.91
C GLU A 178 -11.65 -7.09 -4.68
N CYS A 179 -12.11 -5.91 -5.06
CA CYS A 179 -13.54 -5.55 -5.02
C CYS A 179 -14.36 -6.47 -5.92
N GLY A 180 -13.90 -6.71 -7.14
CA GLY A 180 -14.55 -7.62 -8.06
C GLY A 180 -14.52 -9.07 -7.57
N CYS A 181 -13.42 -9.54 -6.93
CA CYS A 181 -13.39 -10.84 -6.25
C CYS A 181 -14.48 -10.93 -5.18
N CYS A 182 -14.70 -9.88 -4.40
CA CYS A 182 -15.79 -9.86 -3.43
C CYS A 182 -17.15 -10.03 -4.10
N HIS A 183 -17.42 -9.31 -5.19
CA HIS A 183 -18.65 -9.44 -5.96
C HIS A 183 -18.84 -10.86 -6.52
N MET A 184 -17.78 -11.47 -7.08
CA MET A 184 -17.82 -12.86 -7.56
C MET A 184 -18.23 -13.84 -6.45
N TYR A 185 -17.59 -13.77 -5.29
CA TYR A 185 -17.90 -14.64 -4.15
C TYR A 185 -19.31 -14.43 -3.60
N MET A 186 -19.95 -13.32 -3.91
CA MET A 186 -21.34 -13.02 -3.55
C MET A 186 -22.33 -13.40 -4.67
N GLY A 187 -21.86 -13.90 -5.82
CA GLY A 187 -22.67 -14.23 -6.97
C GLY A 187 -23.08 -13.03 -7.82
N GLU A 188 -22.51 -11.86 -7.59
CA GLU A 188 -22.82 -10.59 -8.27
C GLU A 188 -21.91 -10.43 -9.50
N MET A 189 -22.04 -11.34 -10.49
CA MET A 189 -21.14 -11.46 -11.63
C MET A 189 -21.15 -10.23 -12.55
N GLU A 190 -22.27 -9.56 -12.71
CA GLU A 190 -22.38 -8.35 -13.53
C GLU A 190 -21.46 -7.22 -13.01
N GLU A 191 -21.44 -7.02 -11.70
CA GLU A 191 -20.57 -6.01 -11.06
C GLU A 191 -19.09 -6.40 -11.16
N ALA A 192 -18.77 -7.68 -11.01
CA ALA A 192 -17.41 -8.18 -11.19
C ALA A 192 -16.91 -7.94 -12.62
N LEU A 193 -17.71 -8.27 -13.64
CA LEU A 193 -17.38 -8.04 -15.05
C LEU A 193 -17.30 -6.54 -15.40
N ARG A 194 -18.14 -5.71 -14.80
CA ARG A 194 -18.07 -4.26 -14.98
C ARG A 194 -16.75 -3.68 -14.50
N LEU A 195 -16.29 -4.08 -13.32
CA LEU A 195 -14.98 -3.67 -12.80
C LEU A 195 -13.84 -4.16 -13.70
N TRP A 196 -13.95 -5.39 -14.20
CA TRP A 196 -13.05 -5.96 -15.18
C TRP A 196 -12.85 -5.06 -16.40
N ASN A 197 -13.94 -4.71 -17.10
CA ASN A 197 -13.89 -3.88 -18.31
C ASN A 197 -13.22 -2.51 -18.02
N GLN A 198 -13.44 -1.95 -16.81
CA GLN A 198 -12.78 -0.71 -16.39
C GLN A 198 -11.27 -0.91 -16.18
N ILE A 199 -10.84 -2.03 -15.62
CA ILE A 199 -9.42 -2.34 -15.43
C ILE A 199 -8.73 -2.51 -16.77
N GLU A 200 -9.34 -3.24 -17.71
CA GLU A 200 -8.81 -3.39 -19.07
C GLU A 200 -8.56 -2.04 -19.74
N GLN A 201 -9.50 -1.11 -19.60
CA GLN A 201 -9.33 0.24 -20.16
C GLN A 201 -8.13 0.95 -19.53
N ILE A 202 -7.98 0.91 -18.21
CA ILE A 202 -6.84 1.54 -17.50
C ILE A 202 -5.51 0.93 -17.96
N ILE A 203 -5.45 -0.39 -18.13
CA ILE A 203 -4.23 -1.09 -18.57
C ILE A 203 -3.89 -0.75 -20.03
N ARG A 204 -4.88 -0.58 -20.89
CA ARG A 204 -4.63 -0.15 -22.28
C ARG A 204 -4.04 1.26 -22.37
N GLU A 205 -4.45 2.15 -21.46
CA GLU A 205 -3.93 3.52 -21.36
C GLU A 205 -2.56 3.61 -20.68
N ALA A 206 -2.19 2.60 -19.85
CA ALA A 206 -0.93 2.53 -19.12
C ALA A 206 -0.29 1.13 -19.22
N PRO A 207 0.32 0.78 -20.37
CA PRO A 207 0.75 -0.59 -20.69
C PRO A 207 1.90 -1.14 -19.82
N GLU A 208 2.49 -0.37 -18.93
CA GLU A 208 3.69 -0.73 -18.15
C GLU A 208 3.42 -1.69 -16.98
N SER A 209 2.17 -2.02 -16.66
CA SER A 209 1.85 -2.87 -15.50
C SER A 209 1.64 -4.34 -15.88
N TYR A 210 2.73 -5.05 -16.13
CA TYR A 210 2.70 -6.48 -16.50
C TYR A 210 2.04 -7.36 -15.42
N TYR A 211 2.33 -7.14 -14.14
CA TYR A 211 1.72 -7.87 -13.03
C TYR A 211 0.19 -7.72 -12.98
N SER A 212 -0.30 -6.52 -13.25
CA SER A 212 -1.73 -6.27 -13.31
C SER A 212 -2.42 -7.05 -14.44
N LYS A 213 -1.73 -7.25 -15.57
CA LYS A 213 -2.27 -8.05 -16.69
C LYS A 213 -2.42 -9.51 -16.33
N ILE A 214 -1.39 -10.13 -15.74
CA ILE A 214 -1.46 -11.54 -15.31
C ILE A 214 -2.58 -11.72 -14.28
N THR A 215 -2.61 -10.87 -13.27
CA THR A 215 -3.64 -10.95 -12.23
C THR A 215 -5.04 -10.77 -12.83
N LEU A 216 -5.17 -9.89 -13.80
CA LEU A 216 -6.41 -9.66 -14.50
C LEU A 216 -6.85 -10.91 -15.30
N GLU A 217 -5.95 -11.56 -16.04
CA GLU A 217 -6.28 -12.76 -16.79
C GLU A 217 -6.66 -13.93 -15.84
N MET A 218 -5.93 -14.11 -14.74
CA MET A 218 -6.31 -15.10 -13.72
C MET A 218 -7.70 -14.83 -13.15
N TYR A 219 -8.03 -13.58 -12.94
CA TYR A 219 -9.35 -13.17 -12.49
C TYR A 219 -10.44 -13.49 -13.53
N ARG A 220 -10.18 -13.28 -14.82
CA ARG A 220 -11.06 -13.63 -15.92
C ARG A 220 -11.32 -15.13 -16.00
N ILE A 221 -10.29 -15.93 -15.93
CA ILE A 221 -10.41 -17.39 -15.87
C ILE A 221 -11.35 -17.80 -14.73
N SER A 222 -11.18 -17.18 -13.57
CA SER A 222 -12.04 -17.45 -12.40
C SER A 222 -13.50 -17.05 -12.63
N CYS A 223 -13.75 -15.93 -13.31
CA CYS A 223 -15.10 -15.51 -13.68
C CYS A 223 -15.77 -16.52 -14.62
N GLU A 224 -15.08 -16.96 -15.69
CA GLU A 224 -15.62 -17.93 -16.65
C GLU A 224 -15.92 -19.28 -15.97
N LEU A 225 -15.03 -19.76 -15.08
CA LEU A 225 -15.26 -20.98 -14.31
C LEU A 225 -16.50 -20.89 -13.43
N LEU A 226 -16.68 -19.77 -12.73
CA LEU A 226 -17.85 -19.57 -11.85
C LEU A 226 -19.18 -19.43 -12.60
N GLN A 227 -19.11 -19.03 -13.88
CA GLN A 227 -20.27 -19.01 -14.79
C GLN A 227 -20.56 -20.37 -15.44
N GLY A 228 -19.69 -21.36 -15.25
CA GLY A 228 -19.80 -22.70 -15.84
C GLY A 228 -19.28 -22.75 -17.28
N HIS A 229 -18.54 -21.75 -17.74
CA HIS A 229 -17.93 -21.69 -19.07
C HIS A 229 -16.53 -22.34 -19.08
N GLU A 230 -16.46 -23.64 -18.76
CA GLU A 230 -15.22 -24.38 -18.55
C GLU A 230 -14.29 -24.37 -19.78
N GLU A 231 -14.85 -24.51 -21.00
CA GLU A 231 -14.06 -24.51 -22.24
C GLU A 231 -13.35 -23.17 -22.49
N GLU A 232 -14.04 -22.05 -22.28
CA GLU A 232 -13.44 -20.73 -22.43
C GLU A 232 -12.41 -20.45 -21.34
N ALA A 233 -12.69 -20.87 -20.10
CA ALA A 233 -11.72 -20.76 -18.99
C ALA A 233 -10.43 -21.55 -19.27
N LEU A 234 -10.55 -22.77 -19.80
CA LEU A 234 -9.39 -23.61 -20.18
C LEU A 234 -8.59 -22.97 -21.32
N LYS A 235 -9.24 -22.40 -22.31
CA LYS A 235 -8.58 -21.70 -23.41
C LYS A 235 -7.80 -20.48 -22.90
N LEU A 236 -8.44 -19.62 -22.09
CA LEU A 236 -7.78 -18.46 -21.48
C LEU A 236 -6.58 -18.87 -20.61
N ALA A 237 -6.70 -19.97 -19.86
CA ALA A 237 -5.60 -20.49 -19.03
C ALA A 237 -4.44 -21.00 -19.90
N ALA A 238 -4.72 -21.66 -21.02
CA ALA A 238 -3.70 -22.12 -21.97
C ALA A 238 -2.98 -20.93 -22.61
N ASP A 239 -3.72 -19.92 -23.07
CA ASP A 239 -3.17 -18.70 -23.66
C ASP A 239 -2.27 -17.94 -22.66
N LEU A 240 -2.68 -17.88 -21.40
CA LEU A 240 -1.87 -17.26 -20.32
C LEU A 240 -0.58 -18.05 -20.06
N LEU A 241 -0.65 -19.38 -20.02
CA LEU A 241 0.52 -20.24 -19.82
C LEU A 241 1.52 -20.11 -20.99
N GLU A 242 1.04 -20.04 -22.23
CA GLU A 242 1.89 -19.81 -23.41
C GLU A 242 2.60 -18.45 -23.30
N GLN A 243 1.88 -17.37 -22.96
CA GLN A 243 2.47 -16.05 -22.75
C GLN A 243 3.52 -16.02 -21.62
N LEU A 244 3.34 -16.83 -20.58
CA LEU A 244 4.29 -16.94 -19.47
C LEU A 244 5.52 -17.77 -19.85
N SER A 245 5.38 -18.80 -20.69
CA SER A 245 6.48 -19.67 -21.14
C SER A 245 7.40 -18.99 -22.14
N ASP A 246 6.86 -18.11 -23.00
CA ASP A 246 7.64 -17.38 -24.01
C ASP A 246 8.48 -16.23 -23.44
N ARG A 247 8.32 -15.90 -22.17
CA ARG A 247 9.07 -14.84 -21.50
C ARG A 247 9.90 -15.42 -20.38
N ASP A 248 11.20 -15.08 -20.33
CA ASP A 248 12.11 -15.27 -19.19
C ASP A 248 11.62 -14.52 -17.91
N VAL A 249 10.34 -14.67 -17.57
CA VAL A 249 9.67 -13.95 -16.46
C VAL A 249 10.25 -14.34 -15.10
N PHE A 250 10.86 -15.52 -15.00
CA PHE A 250 11.47 -16.01 -13.77
C PHE A 250 12.88 -15.46 -13.51
N ARG A 251 13.48 -14.67 -14.41
CA ARG A 251 14.83 -14.10 -14.25
C ARG A 251 14.88 -12.72 -13.61
N THR A 252 13.76 -12.05 -13.38
CA THR A 252 13.71 -10.67 -12.85
C THR A 252 13.18 -10.54 -11.43
N VAL A 253 13.05 -11.67 -10.68
CA VAL A 253 12.70 -11.68 -9.26
C VAL A 253 13.87 -12.31 -8.49
N ASN A 254 15.00 -11.63 -8.48
CA ASN A 254 16.09 -11.78 -7.51
C ASN A 254 16.61 -10.40 -7.16
#